data_87f1fc6245f0185fd1758a62e140851a
#
_entry.id   87f1fc6245f0185fd1758a62e140851a
#
_cell.length_a   1.000
_cell.length_b   1.000
_cell.length_c   1.000
_cell.angle_alpha   90.00
_cell.angle_beta   90.00
_cell.angle_gamma   90.00
#
_symmetry.space_group_name_H-M   'P 1'
#
loop_
_entity.id
_entity.type
_entity.pdbx_description
1 polymer ?
#
loop_
_entity_poly.entity_id
_entity_poly.type
_entity_poly.pdbx_seq_one_letter_code
_entity_poly.pdbx_strand_id
1 'polypeptide(L)'
;SHPEIEEFLEIRKPSGDFNRKALNLHHGVLLTDEFMEAVRNGDEFQLRSPKDQSVRATVDARALFQKLVETRLATGEPYIVFNDTVNRMMPKHHRDLGLKVSTSNLCSEITLPTGRDHLGNDRTAVCCLSSLNIETWDEWNGDKDFIEDVMRFLDNVLQDYIDRAPPEVARAKYSAERERSVGLGVMGFHSFLQARTIPFESAMAKSWNLRIFKHISARAQEASMMLAQERGLAVVPDVRSHA
;
A
#
# COMPACT_ATOMS: atom_id res chain seq x y z
N SER A 1 -4.16 18.22 7.15
CA SER A 1 -4.29 19.35 8.11
C SER A 1 -3.02 20.22 8.24
N HIS A 2 -1.96 20.01 7.40
CA HIS A 2 -0.74 20.85 7.48
C HIS A 2 -1.01 22.27 6.99
N PRO A 3 -0.45 23.33 7.63
CA PRO A 3 -0.67 24.71 7.22
C PRO A 3 -0.28 25.04 5.78
N GLU A 4 0.75 24.37 5.25
CA GLU A 4 1.28 24.56 3.90
C GLU A 4 0.66 23.61 2.85
N ILE A 5 -0.48 22.97 3.17
CA ILE A 5 -1.06 21.95 2.30
C ILE A 5 -1.37 22.49 0.91
N GLU A 6 -1.85 23.70 0.77
CA GLU A 6 -2.20 24.25 -0.52
C GLU A 6 -0.98 24.46 -1.44
N GLU A 7 0.14 24.90 -0.87
CA GLU A 7 1.40 25.00 -1.59
C GLU A 7 1.94 23.62 -1.96
N PHE A 8 1.87 22.66 -1.03
CA PHE A 8 2.28 21.28 -1.25
C PHE A 8 1.48 20.59 -2.36
N LEU A 9 0.19 20.87 -2.51
CA LEU A 9 -0.61 20.36 -3.62
C LEU A 9 -0.05 20.80 -4.98
N GLU A 10 0.41 22.04 -5.09
CA GLU A 10 0.85 22.67 -6.35
C GLU A 10 2.35 22.53 -6.65
N ILE A 11 3.10 21.82 -5.81
CA ILE A 11 4.56 21.73 -5.89
C ILE A 11 5.06 21.20 -7.25
N ARG A 12 4.24 20.39 -7.94
CA ARG A 12 4.55 19.83 -9.27
C ARG A 12 3.97 20.60 -10.45
N LYS A 13 3.20 21.66 -10.25
CA LYS A 13 2.74 22.50 -11.36
C LYS A 13 3.94 23.20 -12.01
N PRO A 14 4.19 23.05 -13.33
CA PRO A 14 5.38 23.57 -14.00
C PRO A 14 5.26 25.06 -14.35
N SER A 15 4.59 25.83 -13.50
CA SER A 15 4.36 27.26 -13.69
C SER A 15 4.48 28.01 -12.37
N GLY A 16 4.75 29.32 -12.45
CA GLY A 16 4.93 30.19 -11.28
C GLY A 16 6.39 30.24 -10.81
N ASP A 17 6.61 30.53 -9.53
CA ASP A 17 7.94 30.64 -8.94
C ASP A 17 8.60 29.26 -8.77
N PHE A 18 9.65 29.02 -9.54
CA PHE A 18 10.38 27.73 -9.53
C PHE A 18 11.09 27.45 -8.18
N ASN A 19 11.37 28.45 -7.36
CA ASN A 19 11.94 28.24 -6.02
C ASN A 19 10.95 27.55 -5.07
N ARG A 20 9.65 27.56 -5.42
CA ARG A 20 8.56 26.90 -4.68
C ARG A 20 8.11 25.61 -5.35
N LYS A 21 8.89 25.03 -6.25
CA LYS A 21 8.55 23.83 -7.01
C LYS A 21 9.53 22.68 -6.74
N ALA A 22 9.02 21.48 -6.85
CA ALA A 22 9.79 20.24 -6.78
C ALA A 22 9.27 19.29 -7.88
N LEU A 23 9.61 19.55 -9.13
CA LEU A 23 9.05 18.87 -10.29
C LEU A 23 9.40 17.37 -10.37
N ASN A 24 10.43 16.95 -9.66
CA ASN A 24 10.87 15.56 -9.60
C ASN A 24 10.35 14.80 -8.34
N LEU A 25 9.56 15.47 -7.50
CA LEU A 25 8.98 14.86 -6.31
C LEU A 25 7.65 14.21 -6.67
N HIS A 26 7.51 12.92 -6.39
CA HIS A 26 6.22 12.22 -6.41
C HIS A 26 5.63 12.25 -5.01
N HIS A 27 4.64 13.10 -4.79
CA HIS A 27 4.06 13.32 -3.48
C HIS A 27 2.67 12.70 -3.34
N GLY A 28 2.32 12.34 -2.11
CA GLY A 28 1.00 11.82 -1.76
C GLY A 28 0.38 12.60 -0.60
N VAL A 29 -0.94 12.62 -0.55
CA VAL A 29 -1.72 13.25 0.51
C VAL A 29 -2.54 12.19 1.22
N LEU A 30 -2.39 12.11 2.55
CA LEU A 30 -3.22 11.28 3.40
C LEU A 30 -4.50 12.04 3.76
N LEU A 31 -5.64 11.53 3.34
CA LEU A 31 -6.95 12.07 3.69
C LEU A 31 -7.53 11.31 4.88
N THR A 32 -8.09 12.06 5.83
CA THR A 32 -8.80 11.51 6.99
C THR A 32 -10.30 11.50 6.76
N ASP A 33 -11.01 10.65 7.50
CA ASP A 33 -12.48 10.64 7.49
C ASP A 33 -13.04 11.99 7.94
N GLU A 34 -12.44 12.61 8.97
CA GLU A 34 -12.81 13.95 9.46
C GLU A 34 -12.80 14.99 8.31
N PHE A 35 -11.73 15.00 7.51
CA PHE A 35 -11.66 15.90 6.35
C PHE A 35 -12.74 15.59 5.32
N MET A 36 -12.96 14.32 5.00
CA MET A 36 -13.96 13.91 4.01
C MET A 36 -15.41 14.20 4.47
N GLU A 37 -15.66 14.13 5.78
CA GLU A 37 -16.94 14.55 6.36
C GLU A 37 -17.15 16.07 6.27
N ALA A 38 -16.10 16.85 6.55
CA ALA A 38 -16.14 18.31 6.37
C ALA A 38 -16.41 18.68 4.88
N VAL A 39 -15.75 17.97 3.94
CA VAL A 39 -16.02 18.14 2.49
C VAL A 39 -17.49 17.83 2.16
N ARG A 40 -18.03 16.72 2.65
CA ARG A 40 -19.41 16.31 2.39
C ARG A 40 -20.40 17.33 2.92
N ASN A 41 -20.17 17.82 4.12
CA ASN A 41 -21.07 18.77 4.80
C ASN A 41 -20.92 20.21 4.29
N GLY A 42 -19.74 20.58 3.74
CA GLY A 42 -19.39 21.96 3.38
C GLY A 42 -18.94 22.76 4.59
N ASP A 43 -18.28 22.10 5.51
CA ASP A 43 -17.76 22.72 6.73
C ASP A 43 -16.37 23.32 6.49
N GLU A 44 -15.98 24.16 7.44
CA GLU A 44 -14.61 24.64 7.55
C GLU A 44 -13.70 23.54 8.11
N PHE A 45 -12.43 23.53 7.68
CA PHE A 45 -11.42 22.59 8.16
C PHE A 45 -10.18 23.31 8.69
N GLN A 46 -9.73 22.91 9.87
CA GLN A 46 -8.60 23.54 10.53
C GLN A 46 -7.27 22.98 10.07
N LEU A 47 -6.38 23.86 9.67
CA LEU A 47 -4.98 23.54 9.38
C LEU A 47 -4.14 23.73 10.64
N ARG A 48 -3.44 22.68 11.05
CA ARG A 48 -2.74 22.61 12.33
C ARG A 48 -1.23 22.40 12.15
N SER A 49 -0.47 23.06 13.01
CA SER A 49 0.97 22.84 13.11
C SER A 49 1.25 21.40 13.58
N PRO A 50 2.12 20.63 12.89
CA PRO A 50 2.50 19.28 13.35
C PRO A 50 3.30 19.30 14.65
N LYS A 51 3.92 20.43 14.99
CA LYS A 51 4.76 20.58 16.19
C LYS A 51 3.95 20.60 17.49
N ASP A 52 2.88 21.39 17.50
CA ASP A 52 2.15 21.74 18.74
C ASP A 52 0.63 21.63 18.59
N GLN A 53 0.15 21.17 17.42
CA GLN A 53 -1.27 21.05 17.08
C GLN A 53 -2.06 22.37 17.10
N SER A 54 -1.39 23.51 17.23
CA SER A 54 -2.04 24.83 17.19
C SER A 54 -2.68 25.08 15.82
N VAL A 55 -3.88 25.64 15.82
CA VAL A 55 -4.57 26.06 14.58
C VAL A 55 -3.83 27.24 13.97
N ARG A 56 -3.41 27.08 12.72
CA ARG A 56 -2.69 28.13 11.95
C ARG A 56 -3.59 28.82 10.95
N ALA A 57 -4.56 28.10 10.40
CA ALA A 57 -5.54 28.62 9.47
C ALA A 57 -6.80 27.78 9.50
N THR A 58 -7.88 28.32 8.98
CA THR A 58 -9.13 27.61 8.73
C THR A 58 -9.50 27.84 7.26
N VAL A 59 -9.85 26.77 6.55
CA VAL A 59 -10.14 26.79 5.12
C VAL A 59 -11.48 26.11 4.84
N ASP A 60 -12.11 26.45 3.73
CA ASP A 60 -13.26 25.71 3.21
C ASP A 60 -12.82 24.33 2.76
N ALA A 61 -13.37 23.26 3.34
CA ALA A 61 -12.99 21.88 3.04
C ALA A 61 -13.28 21.49 1.59
N ARG A 62 -14.41 21.95 1.01
CA ARG A 62 -14.75 21.67 -0.39
C ARG A 62 -13.81 22.36 -1.35
N ALA A 63 -13.48 23.62 -1.10
CA ALA A 63 -12.53 24.36 -1.92
C ALA A 63 -11.12 23.71 -1.90
N LEU A 64 -10.66 23.27 -0.73
CA LEU A 64 -9.39 22.56 -0.61
C LEU A 64 -9.42 21.21 -1.34
N PHE A 65 -10.51 20.44 -1.22
CA PHE A 65 -10.66 19.17 -1.93
C PHE A 65 -10.76 19.37 -3.45
N GLN A 66 -11.49 20.38 -3.89
CA GLN A 66 -11.57 20.75 -5.30
C GLN A 66 -10.19 21.10 -5.86
N LYS A 67 -9.41 21.90 -5.15
CA LYS A 67 -8.04 22.25 -5.52
C LYS A 67 -7.14 21.00 -5.65
N LEU A 68 -7.28 20.05 -4.73
CA LEU A 68 -6.59 18.77 -4.78
C LEU A 68 -6.92 17.99 -6.08
N VAL A 69 -8.22 17.85 -6.38
CA VAL A 69 -8.68 17.11 -7.57
C VAL A 69 -8.26 17.80 -8.86
N GLU A 70 -8.44 19.11 -8.95
CA GLU A 70 -8.02 19.91 -10.11
C GLU A 70 -6.51 19.80 -10.37
N THR A 71 -5.71 19.87 -9.31
CA THR A 71 -4.26 19.72 -9.43
C THR A 71 -3.88 18.32 -9.91
N ARG A 72 -4.55 17.29 -9.37
CA ARG A 72 -4.33 15.91 -9.81
C ARG A 72 -4.74 15.69 -11.27
N LEU A 73 -5.83 16.25 -11.72
CA LEU A 73 -6.25 16.19 -13.13
C LEU A 73 -5.24 16.88 -14.05
N ALA A 74 -4.67 17.99 -13.61
CA ALA A 74 -3.71 18.76 -14.41
C ALA A 74 -2.32 18.14 -14.47
N THR A 75 -1.88 17.44 -13.41
CA THR A 75 -0.47 17.01 -13.25
C THR A 75 -0.29 15.50 -13.04
N GLY A 76 -1.36 14.75 -12.75
CA GLY A 76 -1.30 13.36 -12.28
C GLY A 76 -0.97 13.20 -10.79
N GLU A 77 -0.63 14.28 -10.10
CA GLU A 77 -0.18 14.36 -8.72
C GLU A 77 -1.04 15.36 -7.91
N PRO A 78 -1.12 15.23 -6.58
CA PRO A 78 -0.55 14.20 -5.71
C PRO A 78 -1.31 12.86 -5.77
N TYR A 79 -0.70 11.79 -5.28
CA TYR A 79 -1.44 10.57 -4.96
C TYR A 79 -2.35 10.81 -3.75
N ILE A 80 -3.45 10.08 -3.67
CA ILE A 80 -4.44 10.21 -2.60
C ILE A 80 -4.55 8.88 -1.88
N VAL A 81 -4.36 8.91 -0.55
CA VAL A 81 -4.51 7.74 0.32
C VAL A 81 -5.53 8.05 1.41
N PHE A 82 -6.58 7.26 1.49
CA PHE A 82 -7.58 7.35 2.55
C PHE A 82 -7.07 6.63 3.81
N ASN A 83 -6.32 7.36 4.63
CA ASN A 83 -5.53 6.81 5.72
C ASN A 83 -6.36 6.05 6.76
N ASP A 84 -7.52 6.57 7.14
CA ASP A 84 -8.38 5.90 8.13
C ASP A 84 -8.99 4.62 7.57
N THR A 85 -9.32 4.60 6.27
CA THR A 85 -9.77 3.39 5.57
C THR A 85 -8.67 2.34 5.55
N VAL A 86 -7.43 2.71 5.22
CA VAL A 86 -6.27 1.82 5.26
C VAL A 86 -6.13 1.19 6.64
N ASN A 87 -6.17 1.99 7.70
CA ASN A 87 -6.02 1.50 9.07
C ASN A 87 -7.20 0.63 9.52
N ARG A 88 -8.43 0.92 9.09
CA ARG A 88 -9.59 0.05 9.38
C ARG A 88 -9.51 -1.30 8.66
N MET A 89 -8.96 -1.32 7.46
CA MET A 89 -8.88 -2.52 6.60
C MET A 89 -7.61 -3.34 6.80
N MET A 90 -6.71 -2.91 7.66
CA MET A 90 -5.52 -3.70 8.01
C MET A 90 -5.92 -5.10 8.48
N PRO A 91 -5.05 -6.12 8.30
CA PRO A 91 -5.24 -7.43 8.87
C PRO A 91 -5.54 -7.37 10.37
N LYS A 92 -6.42 -8.28 10.83
CA LYS A 92 -6.90 -8.27 12.24
C LYS A 92 -5.75 -8.28 13.24
N HIS A 93 -4.74 -9.11 13.00
CA HIS A 93 -3.57 -9.22 13.89
C HIS A 93 -2.79 -7.90 14.05
N HIS A 94 -2.67 -7.09 13.01
CA HIS A 94 -2.05 -5.76 13.11
C HIS A 94 -2.91 -4.81 13.95
N ARG A 95 -4.24 -4.84 13.76
CA ARG A 95 -5.17 -4.00 14.54
C ARG A 95 -5.18 -4.37 16.00
N ASP A 96 -5.19 -5.67 16.32
CA ASP A 96 -5.20 -6.18 17.70
C ASP A 96 -3.94 -5.77 18.47
N LEU A 97 -2.81 -5.60 17.77
CA LEU A 97 -1.56 -5.07 18.33
C LEU A 97 -1.49 -3.54 18.36
N GLY A 98 -2.53 -2.85 17.92
CA GLY A 98 -2.54 -1.39 17.85
C GLY A 98 -1.55 -0.80 16.86
N LEU A 99 -1.08 -1.59 15.88
CA LEU A 99 -0.19 -1.11 14.83
C LEU A 99 -0.91 -0.13 13.90
N LYS A 100 -0.15 0.78 13.30
CA LYS A 100 -0.70 1.81 12.41
C LYS A 100 0.13 1.93 11.13
N VAL A 101 -0.57 2.20 10.05
CA VAL A 101 0.01 2.68 8.79
C VAL A 101 -0.08 4.19 8.78
N SER A 102 1.05 4.87 8.81
CA SER A 102 1.13 6.35 8.81
C SER A 102 1.69 6.92 7.53
N THR A 103 2.19 6.08 6.64
CA THR A 103 2.68 6.46 5.31
C THR A 103 2.61 5.25 4.36
N SER A 104 2.83 5.49 3.08
CA SER A 104 2.94 4.45 2.05
C SER A 104 4.20 4.69 1.23
N ASN A 105 4.46 3.83 0.24
CA ASN A 105 5.54 3.98 -0.73
C ASN A 105 5.15 4.91 -1.89
N LEU A 106 6.06 5.11 -2.83
CA LEU A 106 5.86 5.95 -4.02
C LEU A 106 4.58 5.62 -4.78
N CYS A 107 4.30 4.33 -5.01
CA CYS A 107 3.13 3.87 -5.79
C CYS A 107 1.86 3.75 -4.93
N SER A 108 1.94 3.94 -3.61
CA SER A 108 0.83 3.90 -2.65
C SER A 108 0.14 2.54 -2.44
N GLU A 109 0.74 1.44 -2.92
CA GLU A 109 0.20 0.09 -2.75
C GLU A 109 0.65 -0.58 -1.44
N ILE A 110 1.74 -0.13 -0.80
CA ILE A 110 2.25 -0.74 0.41
C ILE A 110 1.61 -0.09 1.63
N THR A 111 0.76 -0.85 2.31
CA THR A 111 0.03 -0.44 3.51
C THR A 111 0.42 -1.31 4.70
N LEU A 112 1.71 -1.32 5.01
CA LEU A 112 2.30 -2.03 6.14
C LEU A 112 2.51 -1.09 7.33
N PRO A 113 2.57 -1.61 8.57
CA PRO A 113 2.79 -0.82 9.76
C PRO A 113 4.09 0.00 9.71
N THR A 114 3.99 1.28 10.08
CA THR A 114 5.10 2.22 10.16
C THR A 114 5.05 3.01 11.47
N GLY A 115 6.15 3.66 11.82
CA GLY A 115 6.23 4.41 13.06
C GLY A 115 6.45 3.51 14.28
N ARG A 116 6.05 3.97 15.46
CA ARG A 116 6.31 3.28 16.72
C ARG A 116 5.28 2.18 16.98
N ASP A 117 5.75 0.98 17.28
CA ASP A 117 4.88 -0.16 17.57
C ASP A 117 4.52 -0.28 19.07
N HIS A 118 3.70 -1.28 19.41
CA HIS A 118 3.25 -1.58 20.77
C HIS A 118 4.38 -1.97 21.75
N LEU A 119 5.55 -2.35 21.24
CA LEU A 119 6.74 -2.64 22.03
C LEU A 119 7.68 -1.44 22.17
N GLY A 120 7.32 -0.31 21.57
CA GLY A 120 8.10 0.92 21.60
C GLY A 120 9.22 0.99 20.58
N ASN A 121 9.27 0.05 19.62
CA ASN A 121 10.25 0.03 18.55
C ASN A 121 9.73 0.75 17.30
N ASP A 122 10.63 1.44 16.62
CA ASP A 122 10.30 2.08 15.35
C ASP A 122 10.31 1.06 14.21
N ARG A 123 9.28 1.16 13.35
CA ARG A 123 9.13 0.32 12.14
C ARG A 123 9.31 1.15 10.88
N THR A 124 9.95 0.53 9.90
CA THR A 124 10.01 1.00 8.52
C THR A 124 9.59 -0.16 7.63
N ALA A 125 8.48 0.00 6.91
CA ALA A 125 7.93 -1.06 6.06
C ALA A 125 8.93 -1.49 4.98
N VAL A 126 8.98 -2.79 4.71
CA VAL A 126 9.81 -3.39 3.65
C VAL A 126 8.90 -3.95 2.57
N CYS A 127 9.17 -3.54 1.33
CA CYS A 127 8.44 -3.97 0.14
C CYS A 127 9.19 -5.14 -0.52
N CYS A 128 8.59 -6.34 -0.49
CA CYS A 128 9.09 -7.53 -1.19
C CYS A 128 8.00 -8.07 -2.10
N LEU A 129 8.10 -7.77 -3.39
CA LEU A 129 7.04 -7.99 -4.38
C LEU A 129 7.48 -8.87 -5.54
N SER A 130 6.51 -9.60 -6.12
CA SER A 130 6.60 -10.23 -7.43
C SER A 130 5.25 -10.16 -8.14
N SER A 131 5.23 -10.45 -9.44
CA SER A 131 4.00 -10.50 -10.24
C SER A 131 4.00 -11.69 -11.17
N LEU A 132 2.89 -12.44 -11.18
CA LEU A 132 2.67 -13.55 -12.11
C LEU A 132 2.22 -13.01 -13.48
N ASN A 133 2.77 -13.53 -14.54
CA ASN A 133 2.30 -13.19 -15.89
C ASN A 133 1.06 -14.02 -16.24
N ILE A 134 -0.11 -13.38 -16.27
CA ILE A 134 -1.39 -14.02 -16.60
C ILE A 134 -1.50 -14.34 -18.09
N GLU A 135 -0.72 -13.70 -18.94
CA GLU A 135 -0.70 -14.01 -20.38
C GLU A 135 -0.36 -15.49 -20.63
N THR A 136 0.51 -16.06 -19.79
CA THR A 136 0.92 -17.46 -19.82
C THR A 136 0.15 -18.35 -18.83
N TRP A 137 -1.05 -17.92 -18.42
CA TRP A 137 -1.90 -18.63 -17.44
C TRP A 137 -2.02 -20.13 -17.74
N ASP A 138 -2.28 -20.49 -19.00
CA ASP A 138 -2.53 -21.89 -19.40
C ASP A 138 -1.28 -22.79 -19.23
N GLU A 139 -0.10 -22.19 -19.19
CA GLU A 139 1.17 -22.91 -19.02
C GLU A 139 1.40 -23.35 -17.58
N TRP A 140 0.98 -22.53 -16.61
CA TRP A 140 1.33 -22.74 -15.20
C TRP A 140 0.15 -22.99 -14.27
N ASN A 141 -1.09 -22.73 -14.67
CA ASN A 141 -2.24 -22.86 -13.75
C ASN A 141 -2.50 -24.31 -13.27
N GLY A 142 -2.03 -25.28 -14.01
CA GLY A 142 -2.10 -26.71 -13.65
C GLY A 142 -0.92 -27.21 -12.82
N ASP A 143 0.15 -26.42 -12.75
CA ASP A 143 1.31 -26.75 -11.93
C ASP A 143 1.02 -26.46 -10.46
N LYS A 144 1.12 -27.50 -9.62
CA LYS A 144 0.79 -27.39 -8.20
C LYS A 144 1.84 -26.65 -7.41
N ASP A 145 3.07 -26.68 -7.85
CA ASP A 145 4.23 -26.19 -7.12
C ASP A 145 4.60 -24.75 -7.51
N PHE A 146 4.15 -24.28 -8.70
CA PHE A 146 4.54 -22.99 -9.26
C PHE A 146 4.33 -21.80 -8.32
N ILE A 147 3.13 -21.66 -7.73
CA ILE A 147 2.84 -20.54 -6.82
C ILE A 147 3.55 -20.73 -5.48
N GLU A 148 3.70 -21.97 -5.02
CA GLU A 148 4.49 -22.28 -3.83
C GLU A 148 5.94 -21.86 -4.01
N ASP A 149 6.57 -22.20 -5.13
CA ASP A 149 7.94 -21.82 -5.46
C ASP A 149 8.13 -20.31 -5.52
N VAL A 150 7.16 -19.58 -6.10
CA VAL A 150 7.20 -18.10 -6.12
C VAL A 150 7.09 -17.53 -4.69
N MET A 151 6.20 -18.05 -3.86
CA MET A 151 6.07 -17.62 -2.47
C MET A 151 7.34 -17.95 -1.67
N ARG A 152 7.91 -19.11 -1.87
CA ARG A 152 9.18 -19.53 -1.27
C ARG A 152 10.35 -18.65 -1.71
N PHE A 153 10.38 -18.29 -3.00
CA PHE A 153 11.36 -17.37 -3.53
C PHE A 153 11.26 -15.99 -2.86
N LEU A 154 10.05 -15.43 -2.75
CA LEU A 154 9.82 -14.14 -2.09
C LEU A 154 10.26 -14.17 -0.62
N ASP A 155 9.93 -15.23 0.11
CA ASP A 155 10.33 -15.38 1.51
C ASP A 155 11.86 -15.57 1.65
N ASN A 156 12.51 -16.22 0.67
CA ASN A 156 13.98 -16.33 0.63
C ASN A 156 14.65 -14.97 0.37
N VAL A 157 14.09 -14.15 -0.53
CA VAL A 157 14.59 -12.79 -0.79
C VAL A 157 14.48 -11.93 0.46
N LEU A 158 13.35 -12.04 1.16
CA LEU A 158 13.15 -11.32 2.42
C LEU A 158 14.12 -11.79 3.51
N GLN A 159 14.37 -13.10 3.58
CA GLN A 159 15.33 -13.67 4.53
C GLN A 159 16.76 -13.21 4.23
N ASP A 160 17.19 -13.22 2.97
CA ASP A 160 18.50 -12.72 2.57
C ASP A 160 18.68 -11.24 2.93
N TYR A 161 17.64 -10.43 2.75
CA TYR A 161 17.62 -9.05 3.22
C TYR A 161 17.80 -8.95 4.75
N ILE A 162 17.05 -9.74 5.51
CA ILE A 162 17.15 -9.77 6.99
C ILE A 162 18.57 -10.11 7.44
N ASP A 163 19.18 -11.11 6.82
CA ASP A 163 20.52 -11.60 7.19
C ASP A 163 21.61 -10.59 6.87
N ARG A 164 21.47 -9.84 5.77
CA ARG A 164 22.51 -8.92 5.26
C ARG A 164 22.25 -7.46 5.55
N ALA A 165 21.08 -7.10 6.09
CA ALA A 165 20.72 -5.71 6.35
C ALA A 165 21.75 -5.03 7.27
N PRO A 166 22.37 -3.93 6.81
CA PRO A 166 23.34 -3.21 7.62
C PRO A 166 22.68 -2.44 8.78
N PRO A 167 23.43 -2.04 9.80
CA PRO A 167 22.89 -1.37 10.99
C PRO A 167 22.09 -0.09 10.69
N GLU A 168 22.41 0.61 9.61
CA GLU A 168 21.78 1.84 9.18
C GLU A 168 20.30 1.66 8.84
N VAL A 169 19.89 0.45 8.46
CA VAL A 169 18.49 0.09 8.16
C VAL A 169 17.86 -0.82 9.22
N ALA A 170 18.34 -0.77 10.44
CA ALA A 170 17.88 -1.64 11.55
C ALA A 170 16.35 -1.61 11.75
N ARG A 171 15.69 -0.46 11.55
CA ARG A 171 14.22 -0.34 11.64
C ARG A 171 13.50 -1.16 10.58
N ALA A 172 14.04 -1.18 9.36
CA ALA A 172 13.49 -1.95 8.25
C ALA A 172 13.75 -3.45 8.47
N LYS A 173 14.94 -3.83 8.90
CA LYS A 173 15.26 -5.20 9.31
C LYS A 173 14.30 -5.69 10.38
N TYR A 174 14.10 -4.92 11.43
CA TYR A 174 13.15 -5.23 12.52
C TYR A 174 11.72 -5.46 11.98
N SER A 175 11.24 -4.58 11.11
CA SER A 175 9.92 -4.75 10.48
C SER A 175 9.82 -6.03 9.66
N ALA A 176 10.82 -6.31 8.83
CA ALA A 176 10.87 -7.51 8.00
C ALA A 176 10.86 -8.79 8.84
N GLU A 177 11.64 -8.85 9.91
CA GLU A 177 11.68 -9.97 10.86
C GLU A 177 10.33 -10.20 11.55
N ARG A 178 9.64 -9.10 11.93
CA ARG A 178 8.39 -9.17 12.67
C ARG A 178 7.19 -9.53 11.81
N GLU A 179 7.15 -9.09 10.58
CA GLU A 179 5.97 -9.19 9.72
C GLU A 179 6.09 -10.28 8.65
N ARG A 180 7.30 -10.46 8.09
CA ARG A 180 7.57 -11.32 6.94
C ARG A 180 6.56 -11.13 5.81
N SER A 181 6.15 -9.89 5.59
CA SER A 181 5.15 -9.54 4.58
C SER A 181 5.74 -9.60 3.18
N VAL A 182 5.08 -10.32 2.30
CA VAL A 182 5.39 -10.39 0.87
C VAL A 182 4.15 -10.05 0.05
N GLY A 183 4.36 -9.51 -1.16
CA GLY A 183 3.28 -9.17 -2.08
C GLY A 183 3.39 -9.98 -3.36
N LEU A 184 2.32 -10.70 -3.71
CA LEU A 184 2.21 -11.42 -4.97
C LEU A 184 1.09 -10.81 -5.81
N GLY A 185 1.47 -10.10 -6.87
CA GLY A 185 0.56 -9.48 -7.81
C GLY A 185 0.45 -10.24 -9.14
N VAL A 186 -0.20 -9.59 -10.11
CA VAL A 186 -0.34 -10.11 -11.46
C VAL A 186 -0.07 -9.02 -12.49
N MET A 187 0.33 -9.42 -13.69
CA MET A 187 0.41 -8.61 -14.89
C MET A 187 -0.11 -9.39 -16.10
N GLY A 188 -0.34 -8.70 -17.22
CA GLY A 188 -0.74 -9.36 -18.48
C GLY A 188 -2.22 -9.77 -18.54
N PHE A 189 -3.09 -9.34 -17.61
CA PHE A 189 -4.51 -9.71 -17.62
C PHE A 189 -5.24 -9.19 -18.87
N HIS A 190 -4.93 -7.98 -19.32
CA HIS A 190 -5.53 -7.44 -20.55
C HIS A 190 -5.07 -8.25 -21.79
N SER A 191 -3.79 -8.55 -21.91
CA SER A 191 -3.27 -9.42 -22.99
C SER A 191 -3.92 -10.80 -22.99
N PHE A 192 -4.12 -11.38 -21.80
CA PHE A 192 -4.84 -12.63 -21.62
C PHE A 192 -6.27 -12.57 -22.17
N LEU A 193 -7.00 -11.49 -21.88
CA LEU A 193 -8.36 -11.27 -22.37
C LEU A 193 -8.38 -11.05 -23.89
N GLN A 194 -7.45 -10.24 -24.41
CA GLN A 194 -7.34 -9.97 -25.84
C GLN A 194 -7.07 -11.25 -26.65
N ALA A 195 -6.15 -12.10 -26.18
CA ALA A 195 -5.86 -13.40 -26.83
C ALA A 195 -7.11 -14.30 -26.93
N ARG A 196 -8.11 -14.08 -26.05
CA ARG A 196 -9.39 -14.82 -26.02
C ARG A 196 -10.56 -14.05 -26.60
N THR A 197 -10.30 -12.89 -27.20
CA THR A 197 -11.33 -12.00 -27.75
C THR A 197 -12.42 -11.65 -26.73
N ILE A 198 -12.02 -11.40 -25.47
CA ILE A 198 -12.91 -11.06 -24.37
C ILE A 198 -12.80 -9.55 -24.10
N PRO A 199 -13.90 -8.77 -24.27
CA PRO A 199 -13.91 -7.36 -23.90
C PRO A 199 -13.65 -7.17 -22.40
N PHE A 200 -12.84 -6.16 -22.05
CA PHE A 200 -12.39 -5.92 -20.68
C PHE A 200 -13.57 -5.65 -19.72
N GLU A 201 -14.61 -4.94 -20.18
CA GLU A 201 -15.81 -4.59 -19.39
C GLU A 201 -16.86 -5.70 -19.33
N SER A 202 -16.62 -6.84 -19.97
CA SER A 202 -17.60 -7.93 -20.08
C SER A 202 -17.78 -8.74 -18.80
N ALA A 203 -18.93 -9.41 -18.66
CA ALA A 203 -19.16 -10.38 -17.59
C ALA A 203 -18.15 -11.55 -17.62
N MET A 204 -17.68 -11.92 -18.82
CA MET A 204 -16.68 -12.96 -18.99
C MET A 204 -15.33 -12.54 -18.40
N ALA A 205 -14.91 -11.29 -18.59
CA ALA A 205 -13.69 -10.75 -17.97
C ALA A 205 -13.79 -10.80 -16.45
N LYS A 206 -14.94 -10.43 -15.86
CA LYS A 206 -15.19 -10.55 -14.40
C LYS A 206 -15.10 -11.99 -13.93
N SER A 207 -15.64 -12.94 -14.69
CA SER A 207 -15.57 -14.38 -14.37
C SER A 207 -14.13 -14.87 -14.36
N TRP A 208 -13.32 -14.50 -15.36
CA TRP A 208 -11.91 -14.83 -15.40
C TRP A 208 -11.13 -14.20 -14.26
N ASN A 209 -11.36 -12.94 -13.97
CA ASN A 209 -10.76 -12.26 -12.81
C ASN A 209 -11.02 -13.05 -11.52
N LEU A 210 -12.27 -13.40 -11.24
CA LEU A 210 -12.62 -14.17 -10.04
C LEU A 210 -11.93 -15.55 -10.02
N ARG A 211 -11.92 -16.25 -11.13
CA ARG A 211 -11.30 -17.58 -11.23
C ARG A 211 -9.80 -17.54 -10.97
N ILE A 212 -9.11 -16.62 -11.64
CA ILE A 212 -7.64 -16.46 -11.53
C ILE A 212 -7.26 -16.09 -10.10
N PHE A 213 -7.86 -15.04 -9.55
CA PHE A 213 -7.50 -14.59 -8.21
C PHE A 213 -7.93 -15.55 -7.11
N LYS A 214 -9.03 -16.29 -7.27
CA LYS A 214 -9.38 -17.36 -6.33
C LYS A 214 -8.32 -18.47 -6.32
N HIS A 215 -7.82 -18.86 -7.50
CA HIS A 215 -6.76 -19.86 -7.60
C HIS A 215 -5.46 -19.37 -6.94
N ILE A 216 -4.99 -18.17 -7.32
CA ILE A 216 -3.74 -17.60 -6.79
C ILE A 216 -3.83 -17.43 -5.28
N SER A 217 -4.94 -16.87 -4.77
CA SER A 217 -5.13 -16.65 -3.33
C SER A 217 -5.10 -17.96 -2.54
N ALA A 218 -5.80 -19.00 -3.01
CA ALA A 218 -5.80 -20.30 -2.34
C ALA A 218 -4.40 -20.91 -2.27
N ARG A 219 -3.67 -20.93 -3.41
CA ARG A 219 -2.32 -21.49 -3.46
C ARG A 219 -1.31 -20.68 -2.66
N ALA A 220 -1.41 -19.36 -2.69
CA ALA A 220 -0.53 -18.49 -1.89
C ALA A 220 -0.75 -18.67 -0.38
N GLN A 221 -2.00 -18.87 0.05
CA GLN A 221 -2.31 -19.17 1.46
C GLN A 221 -1.77 -20.54 1.88
N GLU A 222 -1.96 -21.58 1.06
CA GLU A 222 -1.39 -22.90 1.31
C GLU A 222 0.14 -22.83 1.45
N ALA A 223 0.82 -22.16 0.51
CA ALA A 223 2.26 -21.96 0.55
C ALA A 223 2.72 -21.18 1.78
N SER A 224 2.00 -20.12 2.16
CA SER A 224 2.30 -19.35 3.38
C SER A 224 2.21 -20.20 4.65
N MET A 225 1.18 -21.07 4.75
CA MET A 225 1.05 -21.99 5.88
C MET A 225 2.18 -23.04 5.92
N MET A 226 2.55 -23.59 4.77
CA MET A 226 3.67 -24.54 4.66
C MET A 226 5.00 -23.90 5.08
N LEU A 227 5.29 -22.72 4.58
CA LEU A 227 6.51 -21.97 4.96
C LEU A 227 6.53 -21.63 6.44
N ALA A 228 5.38 -21.30 7.04
CA ALA A 228 5.28 -21.06 8.47
C ALA A 228 5.55 -22.32 9.31
N GLN A 229 5.15 -23.50 8.82
CA GLN A 229 5.46 -24.77 9.46
C GLN A 229 6.94 -25.14 9.34
N GLU A 230 7.52 -24.96 8.16
CA GLU A 230 8.92 -25.30 7.89
C GLU A 230 9.92 -24.39 8.61
N ARG A 231 9.64 -23.09 8.68
CA ARG A 231 10.60 -22.04 9.12
C ARG A 231 10.28 -21.48 10.50
N GLY A 232 9.21 -21.94 11.10
CA GLY A 232 8.62 -21.35 12.29
C GLY A 232 7.65 -20.22 11.94
N LEU A 233 6.78 -19.90 12.89
CA LEU A 233 5.81 -18.82 12.75
C LEU A 233 6.53 -17.46 12.77
N ALA A 234 6.03 -16.53 11.99
CA ALA A 234 6.47 -15.13 12.11
C ALA A 234 6.34 -14.67 13.57
N VAL A 235 7.25 -13.80 13.98
CA VAL A 235 7.36 -13.33 15.38
C VAL A 235 6.12 -12.58 15.85
N VAL A 236 5.25 -12.13 14.93
CA VAL A 236 3.93 -11.61 15.27
C VAL A 236 3.01 -12.80 15.57
N PRO A 237 2.55 -12.97 16.81
CA PRO A 237 1.79 -14.16 17.24
C PRO A 237 0.51 -14.43 16.44
N ASP A 238 0.05 -13.46 15.69
CA ASP A 238 -1.29 -13.42 15.09
C ASP A 238 -1.36 -13.90 13.64
N VAL A 239 -0.24 -14.23 13.01
CA VAL A 239 -0.26 -14.99 11.75
C VAL A 239 -0.86 -16.39 11.96
N ARG A 240 -0.99 -16.82 13.22
CA ARG A 240 -1.65 -18.08 13.60
C ARG A 240 -3.16 -18.12 13.37
N SER A 241 -3.81 -16.98 13.21
CA SER A 241 -5.29 -16.93 13.17
C SER A 241 -5.89 -17.09 11.79
N HIS A 242 -5.10 -17.37 10.77
CA HIS A 242 -5.56 -17.62 9.40
C HIS A 242 -5.23 -19.03 8.90
N ALA A 243 -4.90 -19.94 9.83
CA ALA A 243 -4.86 -21.37 9.56
C ALA A 243 -6.25 -21.99 9.76
#